data_61ad741ea6bbf018cc0288384db97559
#
_entry.id   61ad741ea6bbf018cc0288384db97559
#
_cell.length_a   1.000
_cell.length_b   1.000
_cell.length_c   1.000
_cell.angle_alpha   90.00
_cell.angle_beta   90.00
_cell.angle_gamma   90.00
#
_symmetry.space_group_name_H-M   'P 1'
#
loop_
_entity.id
_entity.type
_entity.pdbx_description
1 polymer ?
#
loop_
_entity_poly.entity_id
_entity_poly.type
_entity_poly.pdbx_seq_one_letter_code
_entity_poly.pdbx_strand_id
1 'polypeptide(L)'
;RLLPVLHKLDIPIVYYISPQLWAWRAGRLKTLKKYVSKMLVIFPFEEAIYADAGVPVEFVGHPLIDLAVATRSRGETCRAAGLDPDRPVVALLPGSRPNELRLLLPTLVESAMRVAREVPGVQFLVARAPALDDELFASLQVLQTAGLTMAVLDGKTDDVLEAADVVITASGTATVQTALHHRPMVIVYRVSPVT
;
A
#
# COMPACT_ATOMS: atom_id res chain seq x y z
N ARG A 1 17.86 5.58 -17.72
CA ARG A 1 18.71 6.67 -18.28
C ARG A 1 19.98 6.89 -17.46
N LEU A 2 19.96 6.74 -16.13
CA LEU A 2 21.11 6.99 -15.25
C LEU A 2 22.17 5.87 -15.32
N LEU A 3 21.76 4.60 -15.37
CA LEU A 3 22.66 3.44 -15.33
C LEU A 3 23.83 3.51 -16.35
N PRO A 4 23.60 3.83 -17.66
CA PRO A 4 24.71 3.94 -18.62
C PRO A 4 25.68 5.07 -18.31
N VAL A 5 25.22 6.15 -17.70
CA VAL A 5 26.07 7.31 -17.33
C VAL A 5 27.00 6.93 -16.19
N LEU A 6 26.45 6.35 -15.11
CA LEU A 6 27.23 5.91 -13.96
C LEU A 6 28.26 4.85 -14.35
N HIS A 7 27.85 3.91 -15.20
CA HIS A 7 28.75 2.86 -15.70
C HIS A 7 29.93 3.42 -16.52
N LYS A 8 29.72 4.48 -17.32
CA LYS A 8 30.80 5.15 -18.04
C LYS A 8 31.82 5.88 -17.13
N LEU A 9 31.39 6.17 -15.91
CA LEU A 9 32.24 6.82 -14.88
C LEU A 9 32.87 5.78 -13.95
N ASP A 10 32.81 4.48 -14.30
CA ASP A 10 33.32 3.35 -13.49
C ASP A 10 32.76 3.33 -12.05
N ILE A 11 31.58 3.89 -11.83
CA ILE A 11 30.89 3.88 -10.52
C ILE A 11 30.15 2.57 -10.36
N PRO A 12 30.45 1.75 -9.32
CA PRO A 12 29.71 0.53 -9.05
C PRO A 12 28.25 0.85 -8.65
N ILE A 13 27.30 0.12 -9.24
CA ILE A 13 25.88 0.39 -9.07
C ILE A 13 25.24 -0.73 -8.24
N VAL A 14 24.81 -0.42 -7.04
CA VAL A 14 23.95 -1.28 -6.22
C VAL A 14 22.50 -0.82 -6.41
N TYR A 15 21.62 -1.76 -6.79
CA TYR A 15 20.24 -1.47 -7.03
C TYR A 15 19.39 -2.12 -5.92
N TYR A 16 18.86 -1.29 -5.03
CA TYR A 16 18.01 -1.74 -3.93
C TYR A 16 16.53 -1.62 -4.29
N ILE A 17 15.75 -2.64 -3.96
CA ILE A 17 14.34 -2.84 -4.33
C ILE A 17 14.18 -2.97 -5.85
N SER A 18 14.22 -4.21 -6.30
CA SER A 18 14.18 -4.53 -7.72
C SER A 18 12.90 -4.02 -8.39
N PRO A 19 12.97 -3.54 -9.63
CA PRO A 19 11.76 -3.33 -10.41
C PRO A 19 11.13 -4.68 -10.72
N GLN A 20 9.81 -4.80 -10.62
CA GLN A 20 9.04 -6.04 -10.85
C GLN A 20 9.06 -6.46 -12.34
N LEU A 21 10.26 -6.69 -12.89
CA LEU A 21 10.45 -7.02 -14.32
C LEU A 21 9.92 -8.38 -14.70
N TRP A 22 9.86 -9.30 -13.74
CA TRP A 22 9.27 -10.61 -13.88
C TRP A 22 7.78 -10.56 -14.26
N ALA A 23 7.08 -9.49 -13.85
CA ALA A 23 5.66 -9.32 -14.17
C ALA A 23 5.42 -8.68 -15.56
N TRP A 24 6.32 -7.79 -16.04
CA TRP A 24 5.97 -6.91 -17.15
C TRP A 24 7.03 -6.75 -18.27
N ARG A 25 8.33 -6.91 -17.99
CA ARG A 25 9.38 -6.53 -18.95
C ARG A 25 10.68 -7.33 -18.80
N ALA A 26 10.66 -8.64 -19.02
CA ALA A 26 11.82 -9.51 -18.95
C ALA A 26 13.03 -9.02 -19.80
N GLY A 27 12.81 -8.31 -20.90
CA GLY A 27 13.89 -7.75 -21.72
C GLY A 27 14.78 -6.72 -21.01
N ARG A 28 14.30 -6.10 -19.91
CA ARG A 28 15.14 -5.19 -19.09
C ARG A 28 16.18 -5.89 -18.26
N LEU A 29 16.06 -7.20 -18.00
CA LEU A 29 17.08 -7.99 -17.31
C LEU A 29 18.45 -7.87 -18.00
N LYS A 30 18.49 -7.87 -19.33
CA LYS A 30 19.72 -7.66 -20.10
C LYS A 30 20.40 -6.32 -19.78
N THR A 31 19.60 -5.27 -19.58
CA THR A 31 20.11 -3.95 -19.21
C THR A 31 20.66 -3.95 -17.79
N LEU A 32 19.97 -4.60 -16.85
CA LEU A 32 20.45 -4.70 -15.47
C LEU A 32 21.73 -5.52 -15.39
N LYS A 33 21.80 -6.67 -16.06
CA LYS A 33 23.02 -7.48 -16.15
C LYS A 33 24.22 -6.68 -16.65
N LYS A 34 23.99 -5.76 -17.59
CA LYS A 34 25.10 -4.96 -18.19
C LYS A 34 25.62 -3.87 -17.24
N TYR A 35 24.77 -3.28 -16.42
CA TYR A 35 25.10 -2.05 -15.71
C TYR A 35 25.10 -2.16 -14.19
N VAL A 36 24.41 -3.15 -13.61
CA VAL A 36 24.25 -3.28 -12.16
C VAL A 36 25.32 -4.23 -11.61
N SER A 37 26.06 -3.75 -10.63
CA SER A 37 27.11 -4.52 -9.95
C SER A 37 26.51 -5.48 -8.92
N LYS A 38 25.40 -5.10 -8.25
CA LYS A 38 24.70 -5.90 -7.26
C LYS A 38 23.23 -5.50 -7.20
N MET A 39 22.33 -6.46 -7.27
CA MET A 39 20.90 -6.29 -7.03
C MET A 39 20.55 -6.74 -5.60
N LEU A 40 19.87 -5.90 -4.85
CA LEU A 40 19.33 -6.23 -3.52
C LEU A 40 17.82 -6.36 -3.65
N VAL A 41 17.33 -7.59 -3.53
CA VAL A 41 15.91 -7.92 -3.71
C VAL A 41 15.20 -8.08 -2.37
N ILE A 42 13.90 -7.80 -2.37
CA ILE A 42 13.08 -7.79 -1.15
C ILE A 42 12.10 -8.96 -1.06
N PHE A 43 11.96 -9.76 -2.13
CA PHE A 43 11.19 -10.99 -2.13
C PHE A 43 12.10 -12.19 -2.42
N PRO A 44 11.97 -13.33 -1.70
CA PRO A 44 12.84 -14.48 -1.88
C PRO A 44 12.84 -15.04 -3.31
N PHE A 45 11.68 -15.06 -3.97
CA PHE A 45 11.56 -15.60 -5.33
C PHE A 45 12.29 -14.75 -6.40
N GLU A 46 12.56 -13.47 -6.13
CA GLU A 46 13.27 -12.59 -7.06
C GLU A 46 14.74 -12.98 -7.18
N GLU A 47 15.33 -13.58 -6.14
CA GLU A 47 16.74 -13.98 -6.14
C GLU A 47 17.02 -14.98 -7.26
N ALA A 48 16.20 -16.03 -7.40
CA ALA A 48 16.33 -16.99 -8.48
C ALA A 48 16.19 -16.32 -9.86
N ILE A 49 15.23 -15.43 -10.05
CA ILE A 49 14.98 -14.73 -11.32
C ILE A 49 16.20 -13.92 -11.77
N TYR A 50 16.85 -13.20 -10.88
CA TYR A 50 18.01 -12.40 -11.21
C TYR A 50 19.27 -13.25 -11.34
N ALA A 51 19.46 -14.28 -10.51
CA ALA A 51 20.56 -15.23 -10.61
C ALA A 51 20.56 -15.98 -11.95
N ASP A 52 19.41 -16.50 -12.37
CA ASP A 52 19.24 -17.19 -13.67
C ASP A 52 19.51 -16.25 -14.86
N ALA A 53 19.21 -14.97 -14.71
CA ALA A 53 19.54 -13.95 -15.70
C ALA A 53 21.04 -13.57 -15.69
N GLY A 54 21.83 -14.06 -14.72
CA GLY A 54 23.26 -13.77 -14.52
C GLY A 54 23.50 -12.35 -14.01
N VAL A 55 22.59 -11.81 -13.20
CA VAL A 55 22.76 -10.56 -12.44
C VAL A 55 23.20 -10.92 -11.03
N PRO A 56 24.31 -10.37 -10.50
CA PRO A 56 24.66 -10.56 -9.10
C PRO A 56 23.54 -10.08 -8.19
N VAL A 57 23.01 -10.95 -7.34
CA VAL A 57 21.82 -10.68 -6.54
C VAL A 57 22.00 -11.15 -5.11
N GLU A 58 21.25 -10.53 -4.19
CA GLU A 58 21.15 -10.95 -2.79
C GLU A 58 19.75 -10.61 -2.26
N PHE A 59 19.13 -11.57 -1.59
CA PHE A 59 17.90 -11.34 -0.85
C PHE A 59 18.21 -10.69 0.51
N VAL A 60 17.68 -9.48 0.73
CA VAL A 60 17.98 -8.69 1.94
C VAL A 60 16.74 -8.50 2.85
N GLY A 61 15.60 -9.10 2.49
CA GLY A 61 14.36 -8.93 3.22
C GLY A 61 13.58 -7.67 2.81
N HIS A 62 12.31 -7.63 3.19
CA HIS A 62 11.43 -6.50 2.88
C HIS A 62 11.52 -5.42 3.97
N PRO A 63 11.81 -4.16 3.65
CA PRO A 63 12.02 -3.10 4.65
C PRO A 63 10.78 -2.83 5.52
N LEU A 64 9.59 -3.12 5.04
CA LEU A 64 8.37 -2.98 5.84
C LEU A 64 8.32 -3.92 7.05
N ILE A 65 9.13 -4.99 7.10
CA ILE A 65 9.18 -5.88 8.28
C ILE A 65 9.60 -5.07 9.53
N ASP A 66 10.50 -4.12 9.33
CA ASP A 66 11.00 -3.27 10.43
C ASP A 66 10.22 -1.95 10.56
N LEU A 67 9.56 -1.49 9.48
CA LEU A 67 8.94 -0.17 9.39
C LEU A 67 7.43 -0.20 9.63
N ALA A 68 6.74 -1.32 9.34
CA ALA A 68 5.29 -1.43 9.50
C ALA A 68 4.94 -1.75 10.97
N VAL A 69 5.08 -0.75 11.82
CA VAL A 69 4.85 -0.85 13.26
C VAL A 69 3.86 0.22 13.70
N ALA A 70 2.76 -0.20 14.31
CA ALA A 70 1.80 0.72 14.91
C ALA A 70 2.43 1.45 16.12
N THR A 71 2.11 2.73 16.23
CA THR A 71 2.55 3.55 17.38
C THR A 71 1.51 3.58 18.50
N ARG A 72 0.28 3.14 18.20
CA ARG A 72 -0.86 3.07 19.12
C ARG A 72 -1.56 1.73 19.04
N SER A 73 -2.08 1.28 20.15
CA SER A 73 -2.98 0.14 20.21
C SER A 73 -4.34 0.46 19.52
N ARG A 74 -5.12 -0.59 19.22
CA ARG A 74 -6.50 -0.46 18.73
C ARG A 74 -7.32 0.52 19.58
N GLY A 75 -7.31 0.30 20.90
CA GLY A 75 -8.10 1.12 21.82
C GLY A 75 -7.70 2.59 21.82
N GLU A 76 -6.42 2.89 21.74
CA GLU A 76 -5.92 4.26 21.68
C GLU A 76 -6.27 4.93 20.35
N THR A 77 -6.08 4.20 19.24
CA THR A 77 -6.39 4.69 17.90
C THR A 77 -7.88 4.97 17.74
N CYS A 78 -8.75 4.03 18.14
CA CYS A 78 -10.19 4.21 18.07
C CYS A 78 -10.66 5.41 18.89
N ARG A 79 -10.25 5.50 20.17
CA ARG A 79 -10.64 6.63 21.02
C ARG A 79 -10.14 7.97 20.50
N ALA A 80 -8.90 8.03 20.01
CA ALA A 80 -8.34 9.25 19.43
C ALA A 80 -9.08 9.68 18.14
N ALA A 81 -9.67 8.72 17.42
CA ALA A 81 -10.46 8.93 16.22
C ALA A 81 -11.96 9.17 16.49
N GLY A 82 -12.39 9.17 17.75
CA GLY A 82 -13.80 9.26 18.12
C GLY A 82 -14.62 8.01 17.81
N LEU A 83 -13.96 6.85 17.73
CA LEU A 83 -14.56 5.55 17.48
C LEU A 83 -14.63 4.72 18.76
N ASP A 84 -15.56 3.77 18.77
CA ASP A 84 -15.70 2.78 19.84
C ASP A 84 -14.78 1.57 19.55
N PRO A 85 -13.80 1.26 20.41
CA PRO A 85 -12.90 0.13 20.21
C PRO A 85 -13.57 -1.26 20.28
N ASP A 86 -14.77 -1.34 20.87
CA ASP A 86 -15.49 -2.60 21.03
C ASP A 86 -16.43 -2.91 19.84
N ARG A 87 -16.54 -1.99 18.89
CA ARG A 87 -17.34 -2.16 17.66
C ARG A 87 -16.46 -2.58 16.48
N PRO A 88 -17.05 -3.24 15.47
CA PRO A 88 -16.33 -3.62 14.25
C PRO A 88 -15.74 -2.39 13.53
N VAL A 89 -14.48 -2.49 13.12
CA VAL A 89 -13.75 -1.43 12.39
C VAL A 89 -13.28 -1.97 11.04
N VAL A 90 -13.69 -1.31 9.97
CA VAL A 90 -13.20 -1.57 8.62
C VAL A 90 -12.25 -0.45 8.20
N ALA A 91 -11.00 -0.81 7.87
CA ALA A 91 -10.05 0.14 7.32
C ALA A 91 -10.22 0.29 5.80
N LEU A 92 -10.16 1.52 5.32
CA LEU A 92 -10.17 1.86 3.90
C LEU A 92 -8.81 2.47 3.52
N LEU A 93 -8.07 1.81 2.64
CA LEU A 93 -6.78 2.25 2.13
C LEU A 93 -6.89 2.56 0.63
N PRO A 94 -7.29 3.79 0.25
CA PRO A 94 -7.62 4.14 -1.13
C PRO A 94 -6.41 4.29 -2.06
N GLY A 95 -5.20 4.20 -1.52
CA GLY A 95 -3.95 4.41 -2.25
C GLY A 95 -3.25 5.70 -1.85
N SER A 96 -2.11 5.97 -2.49
CA SER A 96 -1.24 7.12 -2.18
C SER A 96 -1.09 8.11 -3.35
N ARG A 97 -1.71 7.85 -4.50
CA ARG A 97 -1.60 8.70 -5.69
C ARG A 97 -2.93 9.34 -6.04
N PRO A 98 -2.96 10.63 -6.42
CA PRO A 98 -4.21 11.33 -6.76
C PRO A 98 -5.09 10.59 -7.78
N ASN A 99 -4.49 10.01 -8.81
CA ASN A 99 -5.24 9.27 -9.84
C ASN A 99 -5.83 7.96 -9.31
N GLU A 100 -5.15 7.27 -8.41
CA GLU A 100 -5.67 6.07 -7.75
C GLU A 100 -6.89 6.44 -6.90
N LEU A 101 -6.80 7.50 -6.09
CA LEU A 101 -7.90 7.96 -5.26
C LEU A 101 -9.13 8.33 -6.08
N ARG A 102 -8.97 9.13 -7.15
CA ARG A 102 -10.10 9.52 -8.01
C ARG A 102 -10.85 8.33 -8.58
N LEU A 103 -10.14 7.23 -8.87
CA LEU A 103 -10.73 6.03 -9.45
C LEU A 103 -11.33 5.09 -8.40
N LEU A 104 -10.66 4.94 -7.26
CA LEU A 104 -11.00 3.91 -6.26
C LEU A 104 -11.92 4.43 -5.16
N LEU A 105 -11.77 5.68 -4.72
CA LEU A 105 -12.49 6.20 -3.57
C LEU A 105 -14.02 6.13 -3.73
N PRO A 106 -14.62 6.45 -4.89
CA PRO A 106 -16.06 6.27 -5.09
C PRO A 106 -16.52 4.81 -4.89
N THR A 107 -15.73 3.85 -5.37
CA THR A 107 -16.01 2.41 -5.18
C THR A 107 -15.88 2.00 -3.72
N LEU A 108 -14.90 2.54 -2.99
CA LEU A 108 -14.72 2.27 -1.56
C LEU A 108 -15.88 2.85 -0.74
N VAL A 109 -16.34 4.05 -1.08
CA VAL A 109 -17.53 4.68 -0.45
C VAL A 109 -18.77 3.80 -0.67
N GLU A 110 -19.03 3.35 -1.90
CA GLU A 110 -20.14 2.45 -2.19
C GLU A 110 -20.02 1.12 -1.42
N SER A 111 -18.82 0.57 -1.35
CA SER A 111 -18.55 -0.67 -0.59
C SER A 111 -18.80 -0.46 0.90
N ALA A 112 -18.35 0.65 1.47
CA ALA A 112 -18.60 0.98 2.89
C ALA A 112 -20.10 1.10 3.18
N MET A 113 -20.87 1.75 2.29
CA MET A 113 -22.34 1.83 2.42
C MET A 113 -23.01 0.45 2.40
N ARG A 114 -22.51 -0.48 1.58
CA ARG A 114 -23.03 -1.87 1.55
C ARG A 114 -22.68 -2.61 2.82
N VAL A 115 -21.41 -2.54 3.26
CA VAL A 115 -20.96 -3.19 4.50
C VAL A 115 -21.79 -2.69 5.70
N ALA A 116 -22.05 -1.38 5.77
CA ALA A 116 -22.83 -0.81 6.87
C ALA A 116 -24.29 -1.31 6.95
N ARG A 117 -24.86 -1.75 5.84
CA ARG A 117 -26.21 -2.37 5.82
C ARG A 117 -26.21 -3.80 6.38
N GLU A 118 -25.10 -4.52 6.17
CA GLU A 118 -24.98 -5.93 6.54
C GLU A 118 -24.37 -6.12 7.95
N VAL A 119 -23.56 -5.15 8.40
CA VAL A 119 -22.84 -5.23 9.68
C VAL A 119 -23.28 -4.08 10.60
N PRO A 120 -24.25 -4.35 11.48
CA PRO A 120 -24.72 -3.32 12.42
C PRO A 120 -23.60 -2.77 13.30
N GLY A 121 -23.54 -1.46 13.38
CA GLY A 121 -22.55 -0.79 14.23
C GLY A 121 -21.14 -0.73 13.68
N VAL A 122 -20.89 -1.16 12.45
CA VAL A 122 -19.56 -1.02 11.83
C VAL A 122 -19.12 0.43 11.75
N GLN A 123 -17.84 0.64 11.94
CA GLN A 123 -17.15 1.93 11.87
C GLN A 123 -16.05 1.88 10.82
N PHE A 124 -15.65 3.03 10.31
CA PHE A 124 -14.65 3.09 9.24
C PHE A 124 -13.46 3.96 9.63
N LEU A 125 -12.24 3.45 9.38
CA LEU A 125 -11.00 4.22 9.44
C LEU A 125 -10.42 4.34 8.05
N VAL A 126 -10.18 5.57 7.61
CA VAL A 126 -9.55 5.84 6.32
C VAL A 126 -8.10 6.23 6.54
N ALA A 127 -7.17 5.46 5.97
CA ALA A 127 -5.76 5.84 5.95
C ALA A 127 -5.51 6.83 4.80
N ARG A 128 -5.10 8.05 5.13
CA ARG A 128 -4.72 9.08 4.19
C ARG A 128 -3.20 9.15 4.10
N ALA A 129 -2.66 9.05 2.90
CA ALA A 129 -1.24 9.27 2.68
C ALA A 129 -0.90 10.75 2.86
N PRO A 130 0.28 11.08 3.45
CA PRO A 130 0.71 12.47 3.59
C PRO A 130 0.74 13.22 2.25
N ALA A 131 0.52 14.53 2.30
CA ALA A 131 0.58 15.44 1.15
C ALA A 131 -0.50 15.21 0.06
N LEU A 132 -1.60 14.55 0.37
CA LEU A 132 -2.77 14.49 -0.52
C LEU A 132 -3.77 15.61 -0.18
N ASP A 133 -4.32 16.23 -1.20
CA ASP A 133 -5.29 17.33 -1.05
C ASP A 133 -6.62 16.84 -0.46
N ASP A 134 -7.24 17.67 0.37
CA ASP A 134 -8.53 17.39 1.00
C ASP A 134 -9.65 17.14 -0.01
N GLU A 135 -9.62 17.83 -1.15
CA GLU A 135 -10.60 17.69 -2.22
C GLU A 135 -10.70 16.26 -2.76
N LEU A 136 -9.59 15.49 -2.74
CA LEU A 136 -9.59 14.10 -3.17
C LEU A 136 -10.46 13.21 -2.29
N PHE A 137 -10.68 13.62 -1.04
CA PHE A 137 -11.46 12.88 -0.04
C PHE A 137 -12.91 13.39 0.10
N ALA A 138 -13.33 14.36 -0.70
CA ALA A 138 -14.67 14.95 -0.61
C ALA A 138 -15.81 13.90 -0.72
N SER A 139 -15.62 12.83 -1.48
CA SER A 139 -16.61 11.76 -1.60
C SER A 139 -16.87 11.00 -0.28
N LEU A 140 -15.97 11.08 0.70
CA LEU A 140 -16.18 10.48 2.02
C LEU A 140 -17.31 11.19 2.80
N GLN A 141 -17.64 12.45 2.47
CA GLN A 141 -18.76 13.18 3.09
C GLN A 141 -20.08 12.41 2.93
N VAL A 142 -20.23 11.62 1.87
CA VAL A 142 -21.41 10.77 1.65
C VAL A 142 -21.60 9.79 2.82
N LEU A 143 -20.53 9.23 3.36
CA LEU A 143 -20.59 8.29 4.50
C LEU A 143 -21.05 9.02 5.77
N GLN A 144 -20.54 10.21 6.01
CA GLN A 144 -20.91 11.06 7.16
C GLN A 144 -22.38 11.50 7.06
N THR A 145 -22.80 11.96 5.86
CA THR A 145 -24.19 12.36 5.60
C THR A 145 -25.17 11.18 5.77
N ALA A 146 -24.71 9.98 5.46
CA ALA A 146 -25.48 8.75 5.70
C ALA A 146 -25.50 8.30 7.19
N GLY A 147 -24.88 9.07 8.10
CA GLY A 147 -24.83 8.77 9.53
C GLY A 147 -23.84 7.68 9.91
N LEU A 148 -22.91 7.32 9.03
CA LEU A 148 -21.90 6.32 9.33
C LEU A 148 -20.77 6.93 10.17
N THR A 149 -20.37 6.20 11.21
CA THR A 149 -19.23 6.58 12.05
C THR A 149 -17.94 6.31 11.31
N MET A 150 -17.17 7.36 11.04
CA MET A 150 -15.89 7.24 10.35
C MET A 150 -14.90 8.32 10.76
N ALA A 151 -13.60 8.02 10.61
CA ALA A 151 -12.53 8.99 10.76
C ALA A 151 -11.45 8.81 9.68
N VAL A 152 -10.77 9.90 9.37
CA VAL A 152 -9.61 9.91 8.46
C VAL A 152 -8.35 10.18 9.29
N LEU A 153 -7.33 9.35 9.14
CA LEU A 153 -6.06 9.47 9.85
C LEU A 153 -4.92 9.72 8.86
N ASP A 154 -4.27 10.89 8.98
CA ASP A 154 -3.17 11.30 8.11
C ASP A 154 -1.84 10.68 8.53
N GLY A 155 -1.16 10.00 7.60
CA GLY A 155 0.17 9.43 7.83
C GLY A 155 0.23 8.35 8.93
N LYS A 156 -0.93 7.77 9.28
CA LYS A 156 -1.07 6.81 10.38
C LYS A 156 -1.58 5.44 9.90
N THR A 157 -1.06 5.00 8.74
CA THR A 157 -1.52 3.74 8.12
C THR A 157 -1.37 2.55 9.07
N ASP A 158 -0.25 2.44 9.79
CA ASP A 158 0.00 1.33 10.71
C ASP A 158 -0.94 1.35 11.91
N ASP A 159 -1.24 2.53 12.47
CA ASP A 159 -2.22 2.68 13.55
C ASP A 159 -3.65 2.32 13.06
N VAL A 160 -3.99 2.68 11.81
CA VAL A 160 -5.27 2.30 11.17
C VAL A 160 -5.35 0.79 10.99
N LEU A 161 -4.29 0.15 10.52
CA LEU A 161 -4.23 -1.31 10.33
C LEU A 161 -4.31 -2.04 11.67
N GLU A 162 -3.64 -1.53 12.71
CA GLU A 162 -3.72 -2.11 14.06
C GLU A 162 -5.13 -2.04 14.66
N ALA A 163 -5.87 -0.99 14.35
CA ALA A 163 -7.24 -0.81 14.83
C ALA A 163 -8.29 -1.61 14.05
N ALA A 164 -7.99 -2.04 12.83
CA ALA A 164 -8.96 -2.66 11.94
C ALA A 164 -9.20 -4.14 12.23
N ASP A 165 -10.42 -4.60 11.98
CA ASP A 165 -10.77 -6.03 11.92
C ASP A 165 -10.61 -6.57 10.50
N VAL A 166 -10.95 -5.76 9.49
CA VAL A 166 -10.86 -6.07 8.06
C VAL A 166 -10.40 -4.84 7.31
N VAL A 167 -9.69 -5.03 6.22
CA VAL A 167 -9.14 -3.95 5.40
C VAL A 167 -9.65 -4.06 3.97
N ILE A 168 -10.10 -2.94 3.39
CA ILE A 168 -10.31 -2.81 1.94
C ILE A 168 -9.21 -1.90 1.42
N THR A 169 -8.29 -2.45 0.61
CA THR A 169 -7.06 -1.77 0.21
C THR A 169 -6.88 -1.72 -1.29
N ALA A 170 -6.35 -0.60 -1.78
CA ALA A 170 -5.80 -0.53 -3.13
C ALA A 170 -4.64 -1.52 -3.30
N SER A 171 -4.51 -2.09 -4.50
CA SER A 171 -3.36 -2.94 -4.85
C SER A 171 -2.06 -2.11 -4.84
N GLY A 172 -1.05 -2.58 -4.12
CA GLY A 172 0.26 -1.92 -4.01
C GLY A 172 0.98 -2.29 -2.71
N THR A 173 1.91 -1.45 -2.29
CA THR A 173 2.70 -1.64 -1.06
C THR A 173 1.82 -1.79 0.19
N ALA A 174 0.66 -1.14 0.21
CA ALA A 174 -0.30 -1.23 1.31
C ALA A 174 -0.80 -2.67 1.56
N THR A 175 -0.81 -3.55 0.55
CA THR A 175 -1.19 -4.96 0.73
C THR A 175 -0.15 -5.73 1.55
N VAL A 176 1.15 -5.46 1.33
CA VAL A 176 2.22 -6.06 2.13
C VAL A 176 2.15 -5.55 3.58
N GLN A 177 1.95 -4.25 3.75
CA GLN A 177 1.80 -3.63 5.06
C GLN A 177 0.60 -4.22 5.84
N THR A 178 -0.55 -4.38 5.17
CA THR A 178 -1.74 -5.03 5.75
C THR A 178 -1.47 -6.47 6.16
N ALA A 179 -0.74 -7.23 5.34
CA ALA A 179 -0.37 -8.61 5.65
C ALA A 179 0.56 -8.71 6.87
N LEU A 180 1.51 -7.78 7.02
CA LEU A 180 2.40 -7.70 8.18
C LEU A 180 1.65 -7.38 9.48
N HIS A 181 0.55 -6.63 9.41
CA HIS A 181 -0.37 -6.42 10.52
C HIS A 181 -1.35 -7.60 10.74
N HIS A 182 -1.21 -8.70 10.00
CA HIS A 182 -2.07 -9.89 10.11
C HIS A 182 -3.57 -9.56 9.94
N ARG A 183 -3.92 -8.57 9.11
CA ARG A 183 -5.34 -8.20 8.91
C ARG A 183 -5.89 -8.87 7.65
N PRO A 184 -7.07 -9.50 7.74
CA PRO A 184 -7.82 -9.94 6.56
C PRO A 184 -8.06 -8.77 5.62
N MET A 185 -7.90 -8.97 4.31
CA MET A 185 -8.05 -7.87 3.36
C MET A 185 -8.80 -8.27 2.09
N VAL A 186 -9.51 -7.30 1.53
CA VAL A 186 -10.02 -7.30 0.17
C VAL A 186 -9.19 -6.32 -0.65
N ILE A 187 -8.51 -6.83 -1.69
CA ILE A 187 -7.68 -6.02 -2.56
C ILE A 187 -8.52 -5.54 -3.74
N VAL A 188 -8.57 -4.23 -3.94
CA VAL A 188 -9.29 -3.60 -5.04
C VAL A 188 -8.32 -2.91 -6.00
N TYR A 189 -8.64 -2.98 -7.29
CA TYR A 189 -7.85 -2.34 -8.32
C TYR A 189 -8.74 -1.86 -9.47
N ARG A 190 -8.47 -0.67 -9.98
CA ARG A 190 -9.17 -0.13 -11.14
C ARG A 190 -8.15 0.49 -12.10
N VAL A 191 -8.14 0.02 -13.33
CA VAL A 191 -7.31 0.60 -14.41
C VAL A 191 -8.03 1.75 -15.08
N SER A 192 -7.26 2.75 -15.52
CA SER A 192 -7.77 3.76 -16.43
C SER A 192 -8.07 3.11 -17.78
N PRO A 193 -9.15 3.53 -18.48
CA PRO A 193 -9.46 3.04 -19.83
C PRO A 193 -8.39 3.35 -20.87
N VAL A 194 -7.41 4.16 -20.55
CA VAL A 194 -6.33 4.64 -21.43
C VAL A 194 -4.98 4.10 -20.95
N THR A 195 -4.89 2.79 -20.75
CA THR A 195 -3.60 2.15 -20.44
C THR A 195 -3.27 1.12 -21.50
#